data_cd259c68e5701ca2c6440e4ef242385d
#
_entry.id   cd259c68e5701ca2c6440e4ef242385d
#
_cell.length_a   1.000
_cell.length_b   1.000
_cell.length_c   1.000
_cell.angle_alpha   90.00
_cell.angle_beta   90.00
_cell.angle_gamma   90.00
#
_symmetry.space_group_name_H-M   'P 1'
#
loop_
_entity.id
_entity.type
_entity.pdbx_description
1 polymer ?
#
loop_
_entity_poly.entity_id
_entity_poly.type
_entity_poly.pdbx_seq_one_letter_code
_entity_poly.pdbx_strand_id
1 'polypeptide(L)'
;MNVKLGFGLACALSLAGGPACSSAKDPTPAKAAAPGQQAVAKRVPRLVDLGASKCIPCKAMAPILADLKRDYAGKLEVHVIDVWQDRAAAEPYRIGMIPTQIFFAADGSELWRHEGFFSREEILAKWKQLGVKLD
;
A
#
# COMPACT_ATOMS: atom_id res chain seq x y z
N MET A 1 35.42 -29.36 -33.16
CA MET A 1 35.06 -30.24 -34.30
C MET A 1 33.76 -29.71 -34.82
N ASN A 2 33.89 -28.92 -35.85
CA ASN A 2 33.44 -29.15 -37.23
C ASN A 2 31.92 -28.96 -37.39
N VAL A 3 31.50 -27.90 -38.08
CA VAL A 3 31.44 -27.70 -39.55
C VAL A 3 30.01 -28.04 -40.00
N LYS A 4 29.26 -27.28 -40.77
CA LYS A 4 29.36 -26.58 -42.04
C LYS A 4 28.00 -25.89 -42.27
N LEU A 5 27.91 -24.63 -42.68
CA LEU A 5 27.91 -24.11 -44.06
C LEU A 5 26.86 -24.74 -45.02
N GLY A 6 25.98 -23.86 -45.56
CA GLY A 6 25.11 -24.05 -46.69
C GLY A 6 24.20 -22.85 -46.84
N PHE A 7 24.43 -21.85 -47.55
CA PHE A 7 24.53 -21.44 -48.95
C PHE A 7 23.25 -21.77 -49.76
N GLY A 8 22.63 -20.76 -50.30
CA GLY A 8 21.60 -20.84 -51.32
C GLY A 8 20.66 -19.64 -51.21
N LEU A 9 20.88 -18.60 -51.79
CA LEU A 9 20.88 -18.00 -53.14
C LEU A 9 19.48 -17.98 -53.79
N ALA A 10 19.07 -16.74 -54.04
CA ALA A 10 18.44 -16.20 -55.23
C ALA A 10 16.93 -16.06 -55.35
N CYS A 11 16.59 -14.84 -55.67
CA CYS A 11 15.70 -14.36 -56.77
C CYS A 11 14.20 -14.31 -56.45
N ALA A 12 13.45 -13.33 -56.73
CA ALA A 12 13.38 -12.34 -57.78
C ALA A 12 12.29 -11.30 -57.45
N LEU A 13 12.47 -10.14 -58.01
CA LEU A 13 11.53 -9.05 -58.25
C LEU A 13 10.07 -9.45 -58.52
N SER A 14 9.14 -8.68 -57.93
CA SER A 14 8.01 -8.13 -58.69
C SER A 14 7.44 -6.88 -58.04
N LEU A 15 7.35 -5.85 -58.84
CA LEU A 15 6.70 -4.57 -58.57
C LEU A 15 5.17 -4.73 -58.55
N ALA A 16 4.51 -3.93 -57.77
CA ALA A 16 3.40 -3.06 -58.12
C ALA A 16 2.46 -2.84 -56.91
N GLY A 17 2.38 -1.64 -56.45
CA GLY A 17 1.20 -0.85 -56.63
C GLY A 17 0.29 -0.75 -55.43
N GLY A 18 0.19 0.44 -54.83
CA GLY A 18 -0.99 0.91 -54.15
C GLY A 18 -0.76 1.55 -52.78
N PRO A 19 -0.99 2.86 -52.64
CA PRO A 19 -1.00 3.51 -51.34
C PRO A 19 -2.39 3.37 -50.72
N ALA A 20 -2.52 2.59 -49.69
CA ALA A 20 -3.66 2.65 -48.80
C ALA A 20 -3.21 3.30 -47.49
N CYS A 21 -3.52 4.58 -47.37
CA CYS A 21 -3.50 5.29 -46.10
C CYS A 21 -4.47 4.61 -45.13
N SER A 22 -3.97 3.77 -44.26
CA SER A 22 -4.67 3.41 -43.03
C SER A 22 -4.03 4.19 -41.89
N SER A 23 -4.72 5.22 -41.44
CA SER A 23 -4.45 5.90 -40.21
C SER A 23 -4.49 4.89 -39.05
N ALA A 24 -3.34 4.32 -38.76
CA ALA A 24 -3.13 3.71 -37.46
C ALA A 24 -3.10 4.85 -36.44
N LYS A 25 -4.20 4.99 -35.68
CA LYS A 25 -4.21 5.77 -34.46
C LYS A 25 -3.12 5.22 -33.56
N ASP A 26 -2.03 5.94 -33.44
CA ASP A 26 -1.07 5.75 -32.38
C ASP A 26 -1.79 5.80 -31.03
N PRO A 27 -1.66 4.78 -30.18
CA PRO A 27 -2.07 4.94 -28.79
C PRO A 27 -1.11 5.97 -28.17
N THR A 28 -1.58 7.18 -28.03
CA THR A 28 -0.97 8.21 -27.20
C THR A 28 -0.56 7.54 -25.88
N PRO A 29 0.72 7.57 -25.48
CA PRO A 29 1.09 7.11 -24.17
C PRO A 29 0.31 7.94 -23.15
N ALA A 30 -0.57 7.27 -22.42
CA ALA A 30 -1.27 7.89 -21.31
C ALA A 30 -0.21 8.51 -20.41
N LYS A 31 -0.12 9.85 -20.48
CA LYS A 31 0.64 10.67 -19.56
C LYS A 31 0.29 10.18 -18.15
N ALA A 32 1.23 9.48 -17.53
CA ALA A 32 1.13 9.11 -16.14
C ALA A 32 0.75 10.39 -15.39
N ALA A 33 -0.46 10.44 -14.90
CA ALA A 33 -0.90 11.53 -14.05
C ALA A 33 0.08 11.57 -12.88
N ALA A 34 0.86 12.64 -12.82
CA ALA A 34 1.62 12.96 -11.63
C ALA A 34 0.65 12.87 -10.45
N PRO A 35 1.05 12.31 -9.30
CA PRO A 35 0.20 12.26 -8.14
C PRO A 35 -0.22 13.70 -7.85
N GLY A 36 -1.51 13.96 -8.12
CA GLY A 36 -2.10 15.28 -7.94
C GLY A 36 -1.77 15.76 -6.55
N GLN A 37 -1.39 17.02 -6.44
CA GLN A 37 -1.32 17.79 -5.22
C GLN A 37 -2.65 17.60 -4.47
N GLN A 38 -2.70 16.52 -3.69
CA GLN A 38 -3.73 16.39 -2.67
C GLN A 38 -3.46 17.55 -1.73
N ALA A 39 -4.48 18.40 -1.57
CA ALA A 39 -4.48 19.49 -0.61
C ALA A 39 -3.73 19.04 0.63
N VAL A 40 -2.83 19.87 1.14
CA VAL A 40 -2.00 19.58 2.33
C VAL A 40 -2.94 19.37 3.51
N ALA A 41 -3.62 18.23 3.54
CA ALA A 41 -4.31 17.76 4.71
C ALA A 41 -3.26 17.70 5.81
N LYS A 42 -3.51 18.38 6.91
CA LYS A 42 -2.65 18.35 8.10
C LYS A 42 -2.30 16.89 8.36
N ARG A 43 -1.06 16.52 8.05
CA ARG A 43 -0.62 15.14 8.28
C ARG A 43 -0.63 14.89 9.77
N VAL A 44 -1.39 13.90 10.18
CA VAL A 44 -1.50 13.48 11.58
C VAL A 44 -0.84 12.12 11.76
N PRO A 45 -0.40 11.78 12.97
CA PRO A 45 0.11 10.44 13.26
C PRO A 45 -0.95 9.38 12.97
N ARG A 46 -0.52 8.16 12.68
CA ARG A 46 -1.39 7.07 12.27
C ARG A 46 -1.11 5.80 13.07
N LEU A 47 -2.18 5.17 13.57
CA LEU A 47 -2.16 3.84 14.16
C LEU A 47 -2.75 2.86 13.15
N VAL A 48 -1.99 1.84 12.79
CA VAL A 48 -2.47 0.74 11.94
C VAL A 48 -2.56 -0.52 12.79
N ASP A 49 -3.76 -1.10 12.88
CA ASP A 49 -3.99 -2.40 13.51
C ASP A 49 -4.21 -3.45 12.43
N LEU A 50 -3.40 -4.49 12.46
CA LEU A 50 -3.52 -5.63 11.58
C LEU A 50 -4.06 -6.81 12.38
N GLY A 51 -5.30 -7.16 12.10
CA GLY A 51 -6.03 -8.20 12.81
C GLY A 51 -6.84 -9.08 11.88
N ALA A 52 -7.75 -9.86 12.44
CA ALA A 52 -8.69 -10.65 11.65
C ALA A 52 -10.02 -10.82 12.41
N SER A 53 -11.12 -10.90 11.65
CA SER A 53 -12.48 -10.96 12.18
C SER A 53 -12.77 -12.19 13.07
N LYS A 54 -12.03 -13.29 12.90
CA LYS A 54 -12.18 -14.51 13.71
C LYS A 54 -11.14 -14.66 14.84
N CYS A 55 -10.22 -13.71 14.98
CA CYS A 55 -9.20 -13.70 16.00
C CYS A 55 -9.77 -13.13 17.31
N ILE A 56 -9.71 -13.88 18.41
CA ILE A 56 -10.30 -13.44 19.70
C ILE A 56 -9.67 -12.16 20.24
N PRO A 57 -8.32 -12.03 20.37
CA PRO A 57 -7.71 -10.79 20.84
C PRO A 57 -7.94 -9.61 19.89
N CYS A 58 -8.04 -9.86 18.57
CA CYS A 58 -8.36 -8.79 17.62
C CYS A 58 -9.79 -8.24 17.83
N LYS A 59 -10.75 -9.11 18.15
CA LYS A 59 -12.11 -8.67 18.50
C LYS A 59 -12.14 -7.80 19.75
N ALA A 60 -11.30 -8.10 20.73
CA ALA A 60 -11.17 -7.27 21.95
C ALA A 60 -10.56 -5.89 21.63
N MET A 61 -9.70 -5.79 20.61
CA MET A 61 -9.15 -4.53 20.11
C MET A 61 -10.18 -3.66 19.40
N ALA A 62 -11.14 -4.25 18.70
CA ALA A 62 -12.06 -3.52 17.82
C ALA A 62 -12.78 -2.34 18.50
N PRO A 63 -13.40 -2.46 19.68
CA PRO A 63 -14.04 -1.33 20.37
C PRO A 63 -13.02 -0.26 20.77
N ILE A 64 -11.82 -0.66 21.24
CA ILE A 64 -10.75 0.26 21.61
C ILE A 64 -10.34 1.13 20.42
N LEU A 65 -10.14 0.51 19.26
CA LEU A 65 -9.76 1.19 18.02
C LEU A 65 -10.87 2.12 17.51
N ALA A 66 -12.13 1.69 17.61
CA ALA A 66 -13.28 2.52 17.26
C ALA A 66 -13.38 3.76 18.15
N ASP A 67 -13.17 3.62 19.46
CA ASP A 67 -13.15 4.72 20.41
C ASP A 67 -11.98 5.67 20.13
N LEU A 68 -10.78 5.15 19.90
CA LEU A 68 -9.62 5.97 19.55
C LEU A 68 -9.86 6.77 18.26
N LYS A 69 -10.44 6.14 17.24
CA LYS A 69 -10.77 6.79 15.97
C LYS A 69 -11.77 7.94 16.15
N ARG A 70 -12.78 7.75 17.01
CA ARG A 70 -13.80 8.76 17.32
C ARG A 70 -13.21 9.89 18.15
N ASP A 71 -12.54 9.56 19.25
CA ASP A 71 -12.13 10.53 20.28
C ASP A 71 -10.94 11.39 19.83
N TYR A 72 -10.11 10.87 18.91
CA TYR A 72 -8.96 11.57 18.34
C TYR A 72 -9.14 11.94 16.87
N ALA A 73 -10.38 12.10 16.40
CA ALA A 73 -10.67 12.51 15.04
C ALA A 73 -9.92 13.82 14.69
N GLY A 74 -9.20 13.82 13.57
CA GLY A 74 -8.37 14.95 13.11
C GLY A 74 -7.02 15.11 13.83
N LYS A 75 -6.71 14.28 14.83
CA LYS A 75 -5.45 14.26 15.58
C LYS A 75 -4.69 12.94 15.44
N LEU A 76 -5.40 11.84 15.24
CA LEU A 76 -4.89 10.50 15.02
C LEU A 76 -5.72 9.81 13.94
N GLU A 77 -5.06 9.26 12.93
CA GLU A 77 -5.70 8.34 11.99
C GLU A 77 -5.61 6.91 12.54
N VAL A 78 -6.74 6.21 12.60
CA VAL A 78 -6.80 4.80 12.99
C VAL A 78 -7.27 3.97 11.80
N HIS A 79 -6.41 3.08 11.33
CA HIS A 79 -6.67 2.13 10.25
C HIS A 79 -6.69 0.72 10.80
N VAL A 80 -7.71 -0.05 10.44
CA VAL A 80 -7.84 -1.47 10.80
C VAL A 80 -7.83 -2.27 9.50
N ILE A 81 -6.93 -3.24 9.40
CA ILE A 81 -6.76 -4.11 8.24
C ILE A 81 -7.07 -5.55 8.68
N ASP A 82 -8.08 -6.16 8.06
CA ASP A 82 -8.33 -7.60 8.22
C ASP A 82 -7.42 -8.36 7.25
N VAL A 83 -6.36 -8.96 7.80
CA VAL A 83 -5.31 -9.62 7.01
C VAL A 83 -5.78 -10.88 6.29
N TRP A 84 -6.95 -11.41 6.65
CA TRP A 84 -7.55 -12.55 5.96
C TRP A 84 -8.44 -12.13 4.79
N GLN A 85 -9.02 -10.93 4.87
CA GLN A 85 -9.87 -10.37 3.83
C GLN A 85 -9.08 -9.53 2.83
N ASP A 86 -8.12 -8.73 3.31
CA ASP A 86 -7.29 -7.87 2.49
C ASP A 86 -5.79 -8.16 2.70
N ARG A 87 -5.37 -9.27 2.14
CA ARG A 87 -3.98 -9.71 2.22
C ARG A 87 -3.03 -8.73 1.52
N ALA A 88 -3.45 -8.14 0.41
CA ALA A 88 -2.64 -7.21 -0.36
C ALA A 88 -2.35 -5.91 0.44
N ALA A 89 -3.34 -5.39 1.17
CA ALA A 89 -3.14 -4.24 2.05
C ALA A 89 -2.26 -4.57 3.27
N ALA A 90 -2.25 -5.82 3.73
CA ALA A 90 -1.45 -6.25 4.88
C ALA A 90 0.03 -6.53 4.55
N GLU A 91 0.32 -7.00 3.34
CA GLU A 91 1.65 -7.46 2.91
C GLU A 91 2.78 -6.43 3.15
N PRO A 92 2.61 -5.12 2.86
CA PRO A 92 3.66 -4.13 3.08
C PRO A 92 4.13 -4.01 4.53
N TYR A 93 3.28 -4.38 5.49
CA TYR A 93 3.58 -4.23 6.92
C TYR A 93 4.43 -5.38 7.50
N ARG A 94 4.59 -6.48 6.77
CA ARG A 94 5.48 -7.61 7.11
C ARG A 94 5.29 -8.10 8.55
N ILE A 95 4.06 -8.35 8.95
CA ILE A 95 3.74 -8.83 10.30
C ILE A 95 3.95 -10.34 10.44
N GLY A 96 4.34 -10.80 11.64
CA GLY A 96 4.50 -12.21 11.99
C GLY A 96 3.30 -12.81 12.71
N MET A 97 2.52 -11.99 13.40
CA MET A 97 1.34 -12.42 14.15
C MET A 97 0.24 -11.36 14.17
N ILE A 98 -0.94 -11.73 14.65
CA ILE A 98 -2.09 -10.85 14.85
C ILE A 98 -2.64 -10.97 16.28
N PRO A 99 -3.16 -9.87 16.86
CA PRO A 99 -3.13 -8.51 16.30
C PRO A 99 -1.73 -7.89 16.38
N THR A 100 -1.41 -7.01 15.44
CA THR A 100 -0.20 -6.18 15.48
C THR A 100 -0.59 -4.72 15.28
N GLN A 101 -0.15 -3.84 16.18
CA GLN A 101 -0.34 -2.40 16.10
C GLN A 101 0.96 -1.73 15.68
N ILE A 102 0.89 -0.87 14.65
CA ILE A 102 2.04 -0.13 14.14
C ILE A 102 1.77 1.37 14.25
N PHE A 103 2.70 2.07 14.85
CA PHE A 103 2.64 3.49 15.15
C PHE A 103 3.46 4.25 14.13
N PHE A 104 2.82 5.14 13.39
CA PHE A 104 3.47 5.98 12.39
C PHE A 104 3.44 7.44 12.79
N ALA A 105 4.55 8.14 12.59
CA ALA A 105 4.60 9.58 12.69
C ALA A 105 3.78 10.26 11.57
N ALA A 106 3.56 11.55 11.71
CA ALA A 106 2.82 12.34 10.73
C ALA A 106 3.50 12.39 9.34
N ASP A 107 4.81 12.18 9.28
CA ASP A 107 5.57 12.07 8.02
C ASP A 107 5.46 10.68 7.36
N GLY A 108 4.85 9.71 8.05
CA GLY A 108 4.67 8.34 7.58
C GLY A 108 5.78 7.37 8.00
N SER A 109 6.78 7.82 8.76
CA SER A 109 7.80 6.93 9.31
C SER A 109 7.23 6.05 10.41
N GLU A 110 7.63 4.76 10.43
CA GLU A 110 7.27 3.85 11.52
C GLU A 110 8.07 4.21 12.77
N LEU A 111 7.37 4.47 13.87
CA LEU A 111 7.96 4.80 15.16
C LEU A 111 8.15 3.55 16.02
N TRP A 112 7.15 2.66 16.01
CA TRP A 112 7.14 1.49 16.88
C TRP A 112 6.02 0.53 16.49
N ARG A 113 6.15 -0.74 16.89
CA ARG A 113 5.09 -1.75 16.72
C ARG A 113 4.94 -2.61 17.97
N HIS A 114 3.75 -3.17 18.13
CA HIS A 114 3.38 -4.09 19.20
C HIS A 114 2.68 -5.32 18.61
N GLU A 115 2.97 -6.47 19.16
CA GLU A 115 2.31 -7.73 18.80
C GLU A 115 1.48 -8.23 19.99
N GLY A 116 0.24 -8.58 19.74
CA GLY A 116 -0.72 -9.03 20.74
C GLY A 116 -1.75 -7.97 21.12
N PHE A 117 -2.56 -8.27 22.14
CA PHE A 117 -3.54 -7.34 22.67
C PHE A 117 -2.86 -6.13 23.33
N PHE A 118 -3.41 -4.95 23.10
CA PHE A 118 -2.89 -3.70 23.61
C PHE A 118 -4.04 -2.82 24.08
N SER A 119 -4.10 -2.52 25.38
CA SER A 119 -5.19 -1.73 25.94
C SER A 119 -5.16 -0.27 25.48
N ARG A 120 -6.29 0.41 25.62
CA ARG A 120 -6.39 1.84 25.29
C ARG A 120 -5.36 2.68 26.05
N GLU A 121 -5.21 2.42 27.33
CA GLU A 121 -4.29 3.14 28.21
C GLU A 121 -2.84 2.96 27.77
N GLU A 122 -2.46 1.74 27.42
CA GLU A 122 -1.12 1.42 26.92
C GLU A 122 -0.85 2.08 25.57
N ILE A 123 -1.83 2.09 24.66
CA ILE A 123 -1.72 2.77 23.36
C ILE A 123 -1.47 4.28 23.58
N LEU A 124 -2.26 4.93 24.44
CA LEU A 124 -2.10 6.36 24.71
C LEU A 124 -0.79 6.66 25.43
N ALA A 125 -0.39 5.82 26.40
CA ALA A 125 0.90 5.94 27.08
C ALA A 125 2.06 5.80 26.09
N LYS A 126 1.93 4.89 25.12
CA LYS A 126 2.93 4.70 24.07
C LYS A 126 3.06 5.94 23.18
N TRP A 127 1.98 6.53 22.72
CA TRP A 127 2.02 7.78 21.95
C TRP A 127 2.75 8.89 22.71
N LYS A 128 2.46 9.05 24.00
CA LYS A 128 3.16 10.01 24.87
C LYS A 128 4.64 9.70 24.98
N GLN A 129 5.01 8.41 25.16
CA GLN A 129 6.41 7.96 25.21
C GLN A 129 7.17 8.24 23.92
N LEU A 130 6.50 8.12 22.76
CA LEU A 130 7.06 8.42 21.45
C LEU A 130 7.14 9.93 21.17
N GLY A 131 6.76 10.79 22.12
CA GLY A 131 6.80 12.25 21.98
C GLY A 131 5.69 12.81 21.08
N VAL A 132 4.69 11.99 20.73
CA VAL A 132 3.55 12.41 19.92
C VAL A 132 2.42 12.89 20.81
N LYS A 133 2.08 14.18 20.68
CA LYS A 133 0.94 14.78 21.38
C LYS A 133 -0.33 14.62 20.55
N LEU A 134 -1.35 14.07 21.16
CA LEU A 134 -2.68 13.87 20.56
C LEU A 134 -3.70 14.91 21.07
N ASP A 135 -3.22 16.03 21.64
CA ASP A 135 -4.04 17.10 22.22
C ASP A 135 -4.72 17.97 21.15
#